data_546d23d70ca44d2a528bef87ab4c1dd1
#
_entry.id   546d23d70ca44d2a528bef87ab4c1dd1
#
_cell.length_a   1.000
_cell.length_b   1.000
_cell.length_c   1.000
_cell.angle_alpha   90.00
_cell.angle_beta   90.00
_cell.angle_gamma   90.00
#
_symmetry.space_group_name_H-M   'P 1'
#
loop_
_entity.id
_entity.type
_entity.pdbx_description
1 polymer ?
#
loop_
_entity_poly.entity_id
_entity_poly.type
_entity_poly.pdbx_seq_one_letter_code
_entity_poly.pdbx_strand_id
1 'polypeptide(L)'
;MVNNVFQKIKNIEEVLEKIEDGTRLMIGGFGGVGNPPTLVSGILEKGVKDLTIICNDTGFPHIGVGKLITEGRVKKIIASHIGSNPLAGEQMSSGKVEVEFSPQGTLAERIRAGGVGLGGILVDVGLDSDVVEKGKTKIDLNGEIYLLETPLTADVAIIYGRQSDPFGNIIGFIHGPHYKE
;
A
#
# COMPACT_ATOMS: atom_id res chain seq x y z
N MET A 1 -23.58 -24.11 7.25
CA MET A 1 -23.27 -22.84 7.93
C MET A 1 -21.79 -22.87 8.31
N VAL A 2 -21.02 -21.89 7.88
CA VAL A 2 -19.61 -21.78 8.26
C VAL A 2 -19.57 -21.25 9.70
N ASN A 3 -18.94 -22.00 10.62
CA ASN A 3 -18.78 -21.57 12.01
C ASN A 3 -17.78 -20.43 12.10
N ASN A 4 -18.23 -19.21 12.40
CA ASN A 4 -17.37 -18.03 12.62
C ASN A 4 -16.84 -18.01 14.07
N VAL A 5 -16.16 -19.08 14.49
CA VAL A 5 -15.73 -19.31 15.89
C VAL A 5 -14.81 -18.17 16.38
N PHE A 6 -13.96 -17.60 15.49
CA PHE A 6 -13.04 -16.53 15.83
C PHE A 6 -13.57 -15.14 15.50
N GLN A 7 -14.81 -15.03 15.05
CA GLN A 7 -15.45 -13.77 14.62
C GLN A 7 -14.64 -12.99 13.58
N LYS A 8 -13.84 -13.68 12.77
CA LYS A 8 -13.01 -13.06 11.72
C LYS A 8 -13.80 -12.78 10.43
N ILE A 9 -14.91 -13.49 10.22
CA ILE A 9 -15.81 -13.24 9.09
C ILE A 9 -16.69 -12.05 9.47
N LYS A 10 -16.57 -10.97 8.71
CA LYS A 10 -17.29 -9.73 8.88
C LYS A 10 -18.02 -9.35 7.60
N ASN A 11 -19.11 -8.60 7.72
CA ASN A 11 -19.70 -7.94 6.57
C ASN A 11 -18.86 -6.73 6.17
N ILE A 12 -19.11 -6.19 4.98
CA ILE A 12 -18.29 -5.10 4.44
C ILE A 12 -18.50 -3.81 5.26
N GLU A 13 -19.68 -3.55 5.75
CA GLU A 13 -20.00 -2.36 6.53
C GLU A 13 -19.16 -2.31 7.81
N GLU A 14 -19.11 -3.43 8.57
CA GLU A 14 -18.29 -3.54 9.78
C GLU A 14 -16.79 -3.34 9.50
N VAL A 15 -16.32 -3.79 8.33
CA VAL A 15 -14.91 -3.61 7.93
C VAL A 15 -14.64 -2.15 7.58
N LEU A 16 -15.54 -1.52 6.84
CA LEU A 16 -15.41 -0.12 6.42
C LEU A 16 -15.50 0.86 7.60
N GLU A 17 -16.16 0.51 8.70
CA GLU A 17 -16.16 1.34 9.92
C GLU A 17 -14.75 1.65 10.43
N LYS A 18 -13.79 0.74 10.20
CA LYS A 18 -12.39 0.89 10.63
C LYS A 18 -11.56 1.86 9.76
N ILE A 19 -12.10 2.32 8.64
CA ILE A 19 -11.41 3.20 7.70
C ILE A 19 -12.06 4.57 7.76
N GLU A 20 -11.33 5.54 8.31
CA GLU A 20 -11.77 6.91 8.53
C GLU A 20 -10.89 7.89 7.76
N ASP A 21 -11.23 9.18 7.81
CA ASP A 21 -10.39 10.24 7.26
C ASP A 21 -8.99 10.18 7.90
N GLY A 22 -7.96 10.27 7.08
CA GLY A 22 -6.57 10.22 7.52
C GLY A 22 -6.00 8.82 7.78
N THR A 23 -6.79 7.75 7.65
CA THR A 23 -6.33 6.36 7.83
C THR A 23 -5.08 6.07 6.99
N ARG A 24 -4.10 5.42 7.60
CA ARG A 24 -2.96 4.80 6.89
C ARG A 24 -3.39 3.42 6.41
N LEU A 25 -3.51 3.28 5.10
CA LEU A 25 -4.06 2.09 4.45
C LEU A 25 -3.00 1.40 3.60
N MET A 26 -2.65 0.16 3.93
CA MET A 26 -1.88 -0.70 3.03
C MET A 26 -2.82 -1.40 2.06
N ILE A 27 -2.46 -1.35 0.77
CA ILE A 27 -3.24 -2.01 -0.30
C ILE A 27 -2.32 -2.95 -1.06
N GLY A 28 -2.62 -4.25 -1.00
CA GLY A 28 -1.93 -5.27 -1.79
C GLY A 28 -2.25 -5.17 -3.28
N GLY A 29 -1.36 -5.72 -4.10
CA GLY A 29 -1.52 -5.81 -5.56
C GLY A 29 -0.45 -5.08 -6.35
N PHE A 30 -0.50 -5.26 -7.68
CA PHE A 30 0.40 -4.67 -8.65
C PHE A 30 -0.38 -4.29 -9.93
N GLY A 31 -0.26 -3.04 -10.39
CA GLY A 31 -0.97 -2.55 -11.57
C GLY A 31 -2.51 -2.66 -11.47
N GLY A 32 -3.06 -2.68 -10.25
CA GLY A 32 -4.48 -2.92 -10.00
C GLY A 32 -4.86 -4.40 -9.85
N VAL A 33 -4.02 -5.33 -10.31
CA VAL A 33 -4.21 -6.78 -10.09
C VAL A 33 -3.91 -7.10 -8.64
N GLY A 34 -4.82 -7.83 -7.97
CA GLY A 34 -4.68 -8.17 -6.54
C GLY A 34 -5.12 -7.05 -5.58
N ASN A 35 -5.55 -5.88 -6.07
CA ASN A 35 -6.30 -4.94 -5.24
C ASN A 35 -7.70 -5.51 -4.95
N PRO A 36 -8.23 -5.39 -3.72
CA PRO A 36 -9.57 -5.87 -3.37
C PRO A 36 -10.65 -4.92 -3.90
N PRO A 37 -11.36 -5.24 -5.00
CA PRO A 37 -12.22 -4.27 -5.69
C PRO A 37 -13.43 -3.85 -4.86
N THR A 38 -14.02 -4.77 -4.12
CA THR A 38 -15.18 -4.50 -3.27
C THR A 38 -14.85 -3.53 -2.14
N LEU A 39 -13.69 -3.72 -1.48
CA LEU A 39 -13.26 -2.82 -0.41
C LEU A 39 -12.90 -1.43 -0.96
N VAL A 40 -12.21 -1.37 -2.10
CA VAL A 40 -11.90 -0.09 -2.75
C VAL A 40 -13.17 0.68 -3.11
N SER A 41 -14.18 0.01 -3.67
CA SER A 41 -15.48 0.63 -3.98
C SER A 41 -16.20 1.10 -2.71
N GLY A 42 -16.22 0.29 -1.66
CA GLY A 42 -16.83 0.69 -0.38
C GLY A 42 -16.13 1.88 0.28
N ILE A 43 -14.80 1.97 0.19
CA ILE A 43 -14.03 3.13 0.67
C ILE A 43 -14.44 4.40 -0.09
N LEU A 44 -14.60 4.29 -1.41
CA LEU A 44 -15.06 5.41 -2.25
C LEU A 44 -16.48 5.85 -1.89
N GLU A 45 -17.41 4.91 -1.73
CA GLU A 45 -18.81 5.15 -1.36
C GLU A 45 -18.93 5.78 0.03
N LYS A 46 -18.11 5.33 0.99
CA LYS A 46 -18.03 5.92 2.32
C LYS A 46 -17.56 7.38 2.28
N GLY A 47 -16.81 7.77 1.26
CA GLY A 47 -16.41 9.15 1.02
C GLY A 47 -15.25 9.63 1.89
N VAL A 48 -14.50 8.74 2.52
CA VAL A 48 -13.30 9.07 3.31
C VAL A 48 -12.23 9.75 2.47
N LYS A 49 -11.41 10.58 3.09
CA LYS A 49 -10.39 11.41 2.45
C LYS A 49 -9.13 11.51 3.31
N ASP A 50 -8.15 12.22 2.79
CA ASP A 50 -6.86 12.45 3.45
C ASP A 50 -6.09 11.14 3.76
N LEU A 51 -6.36 10.06 3.01
CA LEU A 51 -5.73 8.77 3.21
C LEU A 51 -4.23 8.83 2.96
N THR A 52 -3.46 8.11 3.76
CA THR A 52 -2.07 7.73 3.45
C THR A 52 -2.08 6.33 2.88
N ILE A 53 -1.74 6.19 1.61
CA ILE A 53 -1.73 4.89 0.93
C ILE A 53 -0.31 4.34 0.88
N ILE A 54 -0.14 3.09 1.30
CA ILE A 54 1.08 2.30 1.16
C ILE A 54 0.77 1.17 0.19
N CYS A 55 1.39 1.18 -0.99
CA CYS A 55 1.11 0.23 -2.06
C CYS A 55 2.35 0.02 -2.94
N ASN A 56 2.35 -1.05 -3.73
CA ASN A 56 3.44 -1.28 -4.66
C ASN A 56 3.54 -0.17 -5.73
N ASP A 57 2.40 0.19 -6.31
CA ASP A 57 2.25 1.22 -7.33
C ASP A 57 0.88 1.89 -7.22
N THR A 58 0.68 2.95 -7.99
CA THR A 58 -0.58 3.71 -8.03
C THR A 58 -1.64 3.15 -8.98
N GLY A 59 -1.41 1.95 -9.54
CA GLY A 59 -2.33 1.32 -10.49
C GLY A 59 -2.57 2.17 -11.72
N PHE A 60 -3.72 1.94 -12.36
CA PHE A 60 -4.26 2.78 -13.43
C PHE A 60 -5.43 3.62 -12.92
N PRO A 61 -5.78 4.77 -13.53
CA PRO A 61 -6.77 5.72 -13.01
C PRO A 61 -8.12 5.13 -12.60
N HIS A 62 -8.56 4.08 -13.30
CA HIS A 62 -9.91 3.50 -13.12
C HIS A 62 -9.92 2.10 -12.50
N ILE A 63 -8.78 1.62 -12.00
CA ILE A 63 -8.63 0.26 -11.46
C ILE A 63 -7.98 0.30 -10.08
N GLY A 64 -8.53 -0.46 -9.14
CA GLY A 64 -7.96 -0.67 -7.82
C GLY A 64 -7.65 0.64 -7.09
N VAL A 65 -6.45 0.73 -6.51
CA VAL A 65 -5.96 1.90 -5.77
C VAL A 65 -6.01 3.20 -6.60
N GLY A 66 -5.86 3.11 -7.91
CA GLY A 66 -5.91 4.27 -8.81
C GLY A 66 -7.21 5.05 -8.71
N LYS A 67 -8.33 4.38 -8.45
CA LYS A 67 -9.63 5.04 -8.23
C LYS A 67 -9.61 6.00 -7.05
N LEU A 68 -8.96 5.61 -5.94
CA LEU A 68 -8.86 6.46 -4.74
C LEU A 68 -8.08 7.74 -5.04
N ILE A 69 -7.04 7.63 -5.87
CA ILE A 69 -6.20 8.75 -6.29
C ILE A 69 -6.98 9.67 -7.23
N THR A 70 -7.66 9.09 -8.23
CA THR A 70 -8.48 9.82 -9.21
C THR A 70 -9.58 10.63 -8.52
N GLU A 71 -10.25 10.04 -7.53
CA GLU A 71 -11.32 10.67 -6.77
C GLU A 71 -10.81 11.63 -5.66
N GLY A 72 -9.49 11.89 -5.62
CA GLY A 72 -8.90 12.85 -4.67
C GLY A 72 -9.04 12.44 -3.21
N ARG A 73 -9.03 11.14 -2.91
CA ARG A 73 -9.16 10.62 -1.54
C ARG A 73 -7.83 10.54 -0.81
N VAL A 74 -6.72 10.76 -1.51
CA VAL A 74 -5.37 10.49 -1.03
C VAL A 74 -4.62 11.78 -0.76
N LYS A 75 -3.97 11.86 0.40
CA LYS A 75 -3.09 12.96 0.81
C LYS A 75 -1.62 12.59 0.64
N LYS A 76 -1.27 11.33 0.94
CA LYS A 76 0.11 10.83 0.83
C LYS A 76 0.13 9.45 0.20
N ILE A 77 1.12 9.21 -0.64
CA ILE A 77 1.42 7.92 -1.27
C ILE A 77 2.84 7.50 -0.87
N ILE A 78 3.00 6.25 -0.42
CA ILE A 78 4.29 5.59 -0.26
C ILE A 78 4.28 4.41 -1.22
N ALA A 79 5.05 4.49 -2.29
CA ALA A 79 5.02 3.50 -3.37
C ALA A 79 6.37 3.38 -4.06
N SER A 80 6.57 2.26 -4.78
CA SER A 80 7.76 2.07 -5.60
C SER A 80 7.63 2.73 -6.98
N HIS A 81 6.40 2.93 -7.46
CA HIS A 81 6.13 3.41 -8.81
C HIS A 81 4.80 4.15 -8.90
N ILE A 82 4.78 5.27 -9.66
CA ILE A 82 3.55 6.03 -9.93
C ILE A 82 3.29 6.24 -11.43
N GLY A 83 4.20 5.81 -12.31
CA GLY A 83 4.19 6.15 -13.73
C GLY A 83 3.03 5.55 -14.54
N SER A 84 2.35 4.53 -14.03
CA SER A 84 1.15 3.95 -14.65
C SER A 84 -0.11 4.82 -14.47
N ASN A 85 -0.06 5.79 -13.54
CA ASN A 85 -1.18 6.69 -13.25
C ASN A 85 -0.77 8.16 -13.48
N PRO A 86 -1.05 8.73 -14.66
CA PRO A 86 -0.69 10.12 -14.96
C PRO A 86 -1.24 11.13 -13.94
N LEU A 87 -2.44 10.89 -13.39
CA LEU A 87 -3.04 11.76 -12.38
C LEU A 87 -2.24 11.79 -11.08
N ALA A 88 -1.63 10.66 -10.69
CA ALA A 88 -0.74 10.63 -9.53
C ALA A 88 0.49 11.53 -9.74
N GLY A 89 1.07 11.51 -10.95
CA GLY A 89 2.16 12.40 -11.34
C GLY A 89 1.76 13.88 -11.32
N GLU A 90 0.61 14.22 -11.86
CA GLU A 90 0.07 15.58 -11.86
C GLU A 90 -0.20 16.07 -10.43
N GLN A 91 -0.81 15.25 -9.59
CA GLN A 91 -1.10 15.60 -8.19
C GLN A 91 0.17 15.76 -7.36
N MET A 92 1.21 14.93 -7.61
CA MET A 92 2.52 15.09 -7.01
C MET A 92 3.17 16.41 -7.44
N SER A 93 3.19 16.70 -8.74
CA SER A 93 3.83 17.90 -9.30
C SER A 93 3.17 19.20 -8.85
N SER A 94 1.85 19.16 -8.66
CA SER A 94 1.07 20.30 -8.12
C SER A 94 1.14 20.43 -6.60
N GLY A 95 1.79 19.50 -5.89
CA GLY A 95 1.83 19.49 -4.42
C GLY A 95 0.52 19.10 -3.74
N LYS A 96 -0.47 18.61 -4.50
CA LYS A 96 -1.74 18.15 -3.97
C LYS A 96 -1.63 16.85 -3.20
N VAL A 97 -0.72 15.96 -3.63
CA VAL A 97 -0.43 14.68 -3.00
C VAL A 97 1.07 14.59 -2.73
N GLU A 98 1.44 14.29 -1.49
CA GLU A 98 2.81 13.95 -1.13
C GLU A 98 3.15 12.55 -1.63
N VAL A 99 4.29 12.39 -2.31
CA VAL A 99 4.77 11.07 -2.75
C VAL A 99 6.12 10.80 -2.12
N GLU A 100 6.21 9.66 -1.42
CA GLU A 100 7.45 9.09 -0.91
C GLU A 100 7.79 7.85 -1.74
N PHE A 101 8.92 7.92 -2.45
CA PHE A 101 9.39 6.77 -3.22
C PHE A 101 10.16 5.80 -2.33
N SER A 102 9.79 4.53 -2.42
CA SER A 102 10.48 3.44 -1.77
C SER A 102 10.70 2.33 -2.81
N PRO A 103 11.93 2.04 -3.23
CA PRO A 103 12.19 0.96 -4.18
C PRO A 103 11.50 -0.33 -3.78
N GLN A 104 11.01 -1.10 -4.74
CA GLN A 104 10.04 -2.19 -4.48
C GLN A 104 10.53 -3.19 -3.43
N GLY A 105 11.79 -3.66 -3.52
CA GLY A 105 12.36 -4.55 -2.50
C GLY A 105 12.46 -3.87 -1.13
N THR A 106 12.89 -2.61 -1.10
CA THR A 106 12.95 -1.78 0.11
C THR A 106 11.57 -1.60 0.73
N LEU A 107 10.55 -1.34 -0.09
CA LEU A 107 9.16 -1.21 0.37
C LEU A 107 8.69 -2.49 1.08
N ALA A 108 8.94 -3.65 0.47
CA ALA A 108 8.58 -4.95 1.04
C ALA A 108 9.30 -5.19 2.38
N GLU A 109 10.60 -4.91 2.45
CA GLU A 109 11.38 -5.06 3.68
C GLU A 109 10.99 -4.06 4.76
N ARG A 110 10.64 -2.83 4.42
CA ARG A 110 10.10 -1.84 5.37
C ARG A 110 8.79 -2.31 5.99
N ILE A 111 7.90 -2.90 5.18
CA ILE A 111 6.64 -3.49 5.65
C ILE A 111 6.93 -4.69 6.55
N ARG A 112 7.84 -5.58 6.14
CA ARG A 112 8.26 -6.72 6.96
C ARG A 112 8.88 -6.24 8.29
N ALA A 113 9.75 -5.25 8.26
CA ALA A 113 10.37 -4.66 9.44
C ALA A 113 9.30 -4.14 10.43
N GLY A 114 8.28 -3.45 9.94
CA GLY A 114 7.15 -2.99 10.74
C GLY A 114 6.38 -4.14 11.39
N GLY A 115 6.16 -5.22 10.65
CA GLY A 115 5.43 -6.40 11.14
C GLY A 115 6.17 -7.22 12.19
N VAL A 116 7.52 -7.22 12.18
CA VAL A 116 8.35 -7.99 13.11
C VAL A 116 9.04 -7.14 14.18
N GLY A 117 8.76 -5.84 14.23
CA GLY A 117 9.28 -4.95 15.27
C GLY A 117 10.75 -4.53 15.09
N LEU A 118 11.29 -4.55 13.86
CA LEU A 118 12.60 -3.98 13.58
C LEU A 118 12.53 -2.44 13.56
N GLY A 119 13.53 -1.77 14.13
CA GLY A 119 13.61 -0.30 14.18
C GLY A 119 13.99 0.35 12.85
N GLY A 120 14.45 -0.42 11.86
CA GLY A 120 14.86 0.02 10.53
C GLY A 120 15.64 -1.05 9.81
N ILE A 121 15.97 -0.76 8.55
CA ILE A 121 16.82 -1.59 7.70
C ILE A 121 17.85 -0.72 7.01
N LEU A 122 18.99 -1.27 6.69
CA LEU A 122 20.03 -0.62 5.88
C LEU A 122 19.97 -1.17 4.47
N VAL A 123 19.90 -0.28 3.48
CA VAL A 123 19.83 -0.63 2.06
C VAL A 123 20.81 0.23 1.25
N ASP A 124 21.35 -0.33 0.19
CA ASP A 124 22.18 0.37 -0.79
C ASP A 124 21.37 0.86 -2.01
N VAL A 125 20.16 0.31 -2.17
CA VAL A 125 19.28 0.68 -3.27
C VAL A 125 18.70 2.08 -3.08
N GLY A 126 18.88 2.92 -4.09
CA GLY A 126 18.40 4.31 -4.10
C GLY A 126 19.44 5.33 -3.65
N LEU A 127 20.65 4.91 -3.33
CA LEU A 127 21.80 5.82 -3.24
C LEU A 127 21.96 6.63 -4.54
N ASP A 128 22.32 7.90 -4.41
CA ASP A 128 22.47 8.87 -5.52
C ASP A 128 21.15 9.18 -6.27
N SER A 129 20.02 8.85 -5.68
CA SER A 129 18.70 9.24 -6.17
C SER A 129 18.08 10.31 -5.28
N ASP A 130 18.05 11.55 -5.73
CA ASP A 130 17.52 12.70 -4.96
C ASP A 130 16.11 12.45 -4.40
N VAL A 131 15.28 11.72 -5.16
CA VAL A 131 13.90 11.45 -4.74
C VAL A 131 13.80 10.33 -3.71
N VAL A 132 14.72 9.37 -3.73
CA VAL A 132 14.75 8.25 -2.78
C VAL A 132 15.48 8.64 -1.50
N GLU A 133 16.58 9.36 -1.60
CA GLU A 133 17.39 9.81 -0.46
C GLU A 133 16.75 10.91 0.37
N LYS A 134 15.79 11.62 -0.19
CA LYS A 134 15.18 12.79 0.43
C LYS A 134 14.69 12.51 1.86
N GLY A 135 15.32 13.17 2.82
CA GLY A 135 14.95 13.06 4.25
C GLY A 135 15.42 11.79 4.93
N LYS A 136 16.27 10.96 4.28
CA LYS A 136 16.81 9.73 4.87
C LYS A 136 18.22 9.94 5.40
N THR A 137 18.59 9.13 6.39
CA THR A 137 19.92 9.16 6.99
C THR A 137 20.85 8.19 6.26
N LYS A 138 22.04 8.66 5.90
CA LYS A 138 23.12 7.79 5.40
C LYS A 138 23.92 7.24 6.58
N ILE A 139 24.20 5.96 6.56
CA ILE A 139 24.98 5.24 7.58
C ILE A 139 26.21 4.63 6.90
N ASP A 140 27.38 4.94 7.44
CA ASP A 140 28.61 4.22 7.10
C ASP A 140 28.70 2.96 7.96
N LEU A 141 28.76 1.82 7.29
CA LEU A 141 28.97 0.53 7.93
C LEU A 141 30.18 -0.15 7.29
N ASN A 142 31.30 -0.16 7.99
CA ASN A 142 32.57 -0.75 7.54
C ASN A 142 33.10 -0.17 6.23
N GLY A 143 32.88 1.13 5.97
CA GLY A 143 33.33 1.82 4.75
C GLY A 143 32.33 1.75 3.58
N GLU A 144 31.20 1.10 3.77
CA GLU A 144 30.09 1.05 2.81
C GLU A 144 28.96 1.96 3.26
N ILE A 145 28.41 2.76 2.37
CA ILE A 145 27.32 3.69 2.67
C ILE A 145 25.97 3.02 2.39
N TYR A 146 25.07 3.17 3.34
CA TYR A 146 23.69 2.67 3.27
C TYR A 146 22.70 3.79 3.59
N LEU A 147 21.48 3.67 3.09
CA LEU A 147 20.33 4.44 3.56
C LEU A 147 19.66 3.70 4.72
N LEU A 148 19.39 4.42 5.79
CA LEU A 148 18.53 3.94 6.87
C LEU A 148 17.08 4.15 6.46
N GLU A 149 16.39 3.05 6.24
CA GLU A 149 14.96 3.01 5.94
C GLU A 149 14.14 2.66 7.17
N THR A 150 13.17 3.50 7.49
CA THR A 150 12.29 3.28 8.63
C THR A 150 11.21 2.25 8.32
N PRO A 151 10.73 1.49 9.32
CA PRO A 151 9.66 0.52 9.14
C PRO A 151 8.36 1.19 8.66
N LEU A 152 7.54 0.46 7.94
CA LEU A 152 6.20 0.88 7.56
C LEU A 152 5.15 0.07 8.31
N THR A 153 4.23 0.77 8.94
CA THR A 153 3.03 0.21 9.56
C THR A 153 1.80 0.91 9.01
N ALA A 154 0.65 0.30 9.13
CA ALA A 154 -0.63 0.88 8.74
C ALA A 154 -1.70 0.60 9.80
N ASP A 155 -2.76 1.41 9.82
CA ASP A 155 -3.91 1.18 10.69
C ASP A 155 -4.73 0.01 10.17
N VAL A 156 -4.85 -0.09 8.83
CA VAL A 156 -5.57 -1.15 8.13
C VAL A 156 -4.76 -1.62 6.93
N ALA A 157 -4.74 -2.93 6.70
CA ALA A 157 -4.21 -3.52 5.47
C ALA A 157 -5.33 -4.29 4.76
N ILE A 158 -5.46 -4.05 3.45
CA ILE A 158 -6.45 -4.74 2.61
C ILE A 158 -5.75 -5.51 1.49
N ILE A 159 -6.14 -6.76 1.34
CA ILE A 159 -5.58 -7.66 0.33
C ILE A 159 -6.71 -8.42 -0.36
N TYR A 160 -6.46 -8.85 -1.58
CA TYR A 160 -7.37 -9.72 -2.31
C TYR A 160 -7.02 -11.19 -2.06
N GLY A 161 -8.03 -11.98 -1.71
CA GLY A 161 -7.94 -13.42 -1.65
C GLY A 161 -9.10 -14.06 -2.41
N ARG A 162 -8.85 -15.15 -3.13
CA ARG A 162 -9.90 -15.89 -3.85
C ARG A 162 -10.84 -16.61 -2.88
N GLN A 163 -10.27 -17.15 -1.81
CA GLN A 163 -10.98 -17.90 -0.77
C GLN A 163 -10.28 -17.67 0.57
N SER A 164 -11.06 -17.68 1.62
CA SER A 164 -10.54 -17.71 2.99
C SER A 164 -11.34 -18.69 3.83
N ASP A 165 -10.70 -19.23 4.86
CA ASP A 165 -11.37 -20.01 5.89
C ASP A 165 -11.75 -19.12 7.10
N PRO A 166 -12.54 -19.66 8.07
CA PRO A 166 -12.91 -18.92 9.28
C PRO A 166 -11.74 -18.58 10.20
N PHE A 167 -10.56 -19.17 9.98
CA PHE A 167 -9.35 -18.91 10.75
C PHE A 167 -8.55 -17.72 10.19
N GLY A 168 -8.87 -17.28 8.96
CA GLY A 168 -8.18 -16.21 8.26
C GLY A 168 -7.02 -16.71 7.39
N ASN A 169 -6.94 -18.01 7.09
CA ASN A 169 -6.05 -18.50 6.05
C ASN A 169 -6.62 -18.11 4.68
N ILE A 170 -5.77 -17.63 3.79
CA ILE A 170 -6.17 -17.14 2.46
C ILE A 170 -5.52 -18.01 1.39
N ILE A 171 -6.34 -18.45 0.42
CA ILE A 171 -5.90 -19.22 -0.74
C ILE A 171 -6.06 -18.36 -1.99
N GLY A 172 -5.09 -18.45 -2.89
CA GLY A 172 -5.15 -17.80 -4.20
C GLY A 172 -4.80 -16.33 -4.16
N PHE A 173 -3.66 -16.00 -3.59
CA PHE A 173 -3.01 -14.73 -3.84
C PHE A 173 -2.60 -14.72 -5.31
N ILE A 174 -3.29 -13.95 -6.15
CA ILE A 174 -2.97 -13.89 -7.57
C ILE A 174 -1.90 -12.83 -7.77
N HIS A 175 -0.69 -13.31 -7.99
CA HIS A 175 0.31 -12.55 -8.69
C HIS A 175 0.35 -13.10 -10.13
N GLY A 176 -0.25 -12.38 -11.06
CA GLY A 176 -0.16 -12.72 -12.47
C GLY A 176 -1.49 -12.72 -13.23
N PRO A 177 -1.42 -12.51 -14.56
CA PRO A 177 -2.57 -12.31 -15.41
C PRO A 177 -3.18 -13.64 -15.87
N HIS A 178 -3.91 -14.31 -15.03
CA HIS A 178 -4.74 -15.43 -15.42
C HIS A 178 -6.18 -15.19 -14.99
N TYR A 179 -6.81 -14.19 -15.59
CA TYR A 179 -8.24 -14.22 -15.76
C TYR A 179 -8.54 -15.12 -16.97
N LYS A 180 -8.87 -16.36 -16.72
CA LYS A 180 -9.82 -17.06 -17.59
C LYS A 180 -11.14 -16.96 -16.90
N GLU A 181 -12.10 -16.47 -17.65
CA GLU A 181 -13.54 -16.30 -17.40
C GLU A 181 -14.17 -17.47 -16.67
#